data_2f82a5e345f5e81e8418050defd7b48c
#
_entry.id   2f82a5e345f5e81e8418050defd7b48c
#
_cell.length_a   1.000
_cell.length_b   1.000
_cell.length_c   1.000
_cell.angle_alpha   90.00
_cell.angle_beta   90.00
_cell.angle_gamma   90.00
#
_symmetry.space_group_name_H-M   'P 1'
#
loop_
_entity.id
_entity.type
_entity.pdbx_description
1 polymer ?
#
loop_
_entity_poly.entity_id
_entity_poly.type
_entity_poly.pdbx_seq_one_letter_code
_entity_poly.pdbx_strand_id
1 'polypeptide(L)' 'HYAGRFAAKEAVMKALKSSGYSEPIPFTSIDVRSKDNGEPIIILDFDHSGKCKVSISHTDTHAIASAIFISE' A
#
# COMPACT_ATOMS: atom_id res chain seq x y z
N HIS A 1 0.84 12.85 -3.59
CA HIS A 1 1.29 13.65 -2.47
C HIS A 1 1.82 12.79 -1.35
N TYR A 2 2.63 13.42 -0.55
CA TYR A 2 3.38 12.76 0.52
C TYR A 2 2.47 12.08 1.53
N ALA A 3 1.47 12.80 2.03
CA ALA A 3 0.56 12.26 3.04
C ALA A 3 -0.21 11.05 2.52
N GLY A 4 -0.63 11.10 1.26
CA GLY A 4 -1.33 9.98 0.65
C GLY A 4 -0.44 8.76 0.48
N ARG A 5 0.81 8.96 0.11
CA ARG A 5 1.77 7.85 -0.04
C ARG A 5 2.09 7.20 1.29
N PHE A 6 2.26 8.01 2.33
CA PHE A 6 2.53 7.48 3.66
C PHE A 6 1.35 6.66 4.16
N ALA A 7 0.14 7.20 4.03
CA ALA A 7 -1.06 6.49 4.42
C ALA A 7 -1.22 5.17 3.66
N ALA A 8 -0.90 5.18 2.37
CA ALA A 8 -0.96 3.97 1.54
C ALA A 8 0.04 2.92 2.03
N LYS A 9 1.25 3.32 2.36
CA LYS A 9 2.26 2.38 2.88
C LYS A 9 1.80 1.74 4.18
N GLU A 10 1.23 2.53 5.08
CA GLU A 10 0.72 2.01 6.34
C GLU A 10 -0.43 1.03 6.12
N ALA A 11 -1.35 1.37 5.21
CA ALA A 11 -2.48 0.51 4.91
C ALA A 11 -2.02 -0.82 4.30
N VAL A 12 -1.05 -0.77 3.39
CA VAL A 12 -0.48 -1.97 2.77
C VAL A 12 0.18 -2.85 3.82
N MET A 13 0.94 -2.23 4.73
CA MET A 13 1.63 -2.98 5.78
C MET A 13 0.63 -3.72 6.67
N LYS A 14 -0.47 -3.05 7.05
CA LYS A 14 -1.51 -3.67 7.84
C LYS A 14 -2.19 -4.81 7.09
N ALA A 15 -2.46 -4.62 5.80
CA ALA A 15 -3.08 -5.65 4.98
C ALA A 15 -2.20 -6.88 4.87
N LEU A 16 -0.89 -6.70 4.68
CA LEU A 16 0.04 -7.81 4.61
C LEU A 16 0.08 -8.59 5.92
N LYS A 17 0.13 -7.88 7.04
CA LYS A 17 0.14 -8.54 8.35
C LYS A 17 -1.16 -9.28 8.61
N SER A 18 -2.28 -8.72 8.22
CA SER A 18 -3.58 -9.37 8.37
C SER A 18 -3.71 -10.62 7.51
N SER A 19 -3.00 -10.67 6.40
CA SER A 19 -3.03 -11.86 5.54
C SER A 19 -2.09 -12.96 5.99
N GLY A 20 -1.39 -12.77 7.11
CA GLY A 20 -0.52 -13.79 7.69
C GLY A 20 0.96 -13.62 7.45
N TYR A 21 1.35 -12.51 6.83
CA TYR A 21 2.76 -12.25 6.59
C TYR A 21 3.44 -11.91 7.93
N SER A 22 4.34 -12.77 8.38
CA SER A 22 4.89 -12.67 9.74
C SER A 22 6.27 -12.02 9.82
N GLU A 23 6.96 -11.89 8.68
CA GLU A 23 8.29 -11.31 8.69
C GLU A 23 8.23 -9.78 8.76
N PRO A 24 9.25 -9.13 9.35
CA PRO A 24 9.28 -7.67 9.36
C PRO A 24 9.33 -7.11 7.95
N ILE A 25 8.56 -6.05 7.70
CA ILE A 25 8.48 -5.42 6.39
C ILE A 25 9.05 -4.01 6.51
N PRO A 26 10.24 -3.74 5.94
CA PRO A 26 10.76 -2.37 5.95
C PRO A 26 9.86 -1.47 5.12
N PHE A 27 9.64 -0.27 5.60
CA PHE A 27 8.82 0.72 4.89
C PHE A 27 9.32 0.98 3.47
N THR A 28 10.63 0.89 3.29
CA THR A 28 11.27 1.09 1.99
C THR A 28 11.00 -0.02 0.99
N SER A 29 10.49 -1.17 1.46
CA SER A 29 10.12 -2.27 0.57
C SER A 29 8.76 -2.08 -0.07
N ILE A 30 8.01 -1.06 0.34
CA ILE A 30 6.70 -0.76 -0.21
C ILE A 30 6.81 0.54 -0.99
N ASP A 31 6.63 0.47 -2.29
CA ASP A 31 6.69 1.65 -3.15
C ASP A 31 5.28 1.96 -3.66
N VAL A 32 4.89 3.22 -3.54
CA VAL A 32 3.59 3.69 -4.01
C VAL A 32 3.83 4.61 -5.19
N ARG A 33 3.34 4.22 -6.33
CA ARG A 33 3.49 5.00 -7.57
C ARG A 33 2.13 5.32 -8.16
N SER A 34 2.12 6.19 -9.15
CA SER A 34 0.90 6.55 -9.86
C SER A 34 0.99 6.11 -11.30
N LYS A 35 -0.08 5.56 -11.82
CA LYS A 35 -0.23 5.33 -13.26
C LYS A 35 -0.46 6.66 -13.96
N ASP A 36 -0.41 6.62 -15.29
CA ASP A 36 -0.63 7.82 -16.11
C ASP A 36 -1.98 8.47 -15.84
N ASN A 37 -2.98 7.68 -15.50
CA ASN A 37 -4.32 8.18 -15.18
C ASN A 37 -4.47 8.61 -13.72
N GLY A 38 -3.39 8.60 -12.94
CA GLY A 38 -3.42 9.00 -11.53
C GLY A 38 -3.76 7.89 -10.55
N GLU A 39 -4.10 6.72 -11.04
CA GLU A 39 -4.46 5.58 -10.18
C GLU A 39 -3.22 5.09 -9.42
N PRO A 40 -3.31 4.89 -8.08
CA PRO A 40 -2.16 4.41 -7.32
C PRO A 40 -1.88 2.94 -7.58
N ILE A 41 -0.60 2.59 -7.64
CA ILE A 41 -0.14 1.22 -7.72
C ILE A 41 0.89 0.96 -6.63
N ILE A 42 0.90 -0.29 -6.17
CA ILE A 42 1.80 -0.73 -5.11
C ILE A 42 2.83 -1.68 -5.71
N ILE A 43 4.09 -1.41 -5.43
CA ILE A 43 5.19 -2.30 -5.81
C ILE A 43 5.85 -2.78 -4.53
N LEU A 44 5.92 -4.09 -4.36
CA LEU A 44 6.54 -4.70 -3.19
C LEU A 44 7.89 -5.27 -3.59
N ASP A 45 8.93 -4.85 -2.87
CA ASP A 45 10.31 -5.25 -3.14
C ASP A 45 10.70 -6.43 -2.25
N PHE A 46 9.93 -7.50 -2.31
CA PHE A 46 10.22 -8.77 -1.63
C PHE A 46 9.33 -9.86 -2.22
N ASP A 47 9.70 -11.11 -1.96
CA ASP A 47 8.93 -12.24 -2.46
C ASP A 47 7.58 -12.32 -1.77
N HIS A 48 6.53 -12.41 -2.58
CA HIS A 48 5.17 -12.55 -2.08
C HIS A 48 4.34 -13.26 -3.13
N SER A 49 3.26 -13.88 -2.70
CA SER A 49 2.30 -14.46 -3.63
C SER A 49 0.96 -13.76 -3.42
N GLY A 50 0.54 -13.03 -4.45
CA GLY A 50 -0.71 -12.29 -4.37
C GLY A 50 -0.58 -10.90 -4.92
N LYS A 51 -1.66 -10.16 -4.82
CA LYS A 51 -1.75 -8.79 -5.31
C LYS A 51 -2.22 -7.87 -4.22
N CYS A 52 -1.68 -6.67 -4.22
CA CYS A 52 -2.09 -5.62 -3.30
C CYS A 52 -2.74 -4.50 -4.08
N LYS A 53 -3.92 -4.10 -3.66
CA LYS A 53 -4.62 -2.94 -4.24
C LYS A 53 -4.83 -1.91 -3.16
N VAL A 54 -4.73 -0.65 -3.53
CA VAL A 54 -4.87 0.44 -2.59
C VAL A 54 -5.79 1.51 -3.17
N SER A 55 -6.51 2.17 -2.29
CA SER A 55 -7.35 3.31 -2.61
C SER A 55 -6.99 4.44 -1.68
N ILE A 56 -6.85 5.64 -2.20
CA ILE A 56 -6.45 6.81 -1.43
C ILE A 56 -7.48 7.90 -1.62
N SER A 57 -7.91 8.51 -0.52
CA SER A 57 -8.85 9.62 -0.50
C SER A 57 -8.20 10.79 0.21
N HIS A 58 -8.44 11.99 -0.27
CA HIS A 58 -7.89 13.22 0.31
C HIS A 58 -8.97 14.20 0.69
N THR A 59 -8.74 14.87 1.83
CA THR A 59 -9.42 16.13 2.14
C THR A 59 -8.33 17.20 2.23
N ASP A 60 -8.69 18.43 2.58
CA ASP A 60 -7.73 19.52 2.73
C ASP A 60 -6.71 19.25 3.83
N THR A 61 -7.07 18.47 4.83
CA THR A 61 -6.24 18.26 6.02
C THR A 61 -5.86 16.81 6.26
N HIS A 62 -6.46 15.86 5.54
CA HIS A 62 -6.27 14.44 5.82
C HIS A 62 -6.12 13.64 4.54
N ALA A 63 -5.36 12.56 4.64
CA ALA A 63 -5.30 11.52 3.62
C ALA A 63 -5.67 10.20 4.27
N ILE A 64 -6.57 9.46 3.64
CA ILE A 64 -7.02 8.14 4.13
C ILE A 64 -6.74 7.14 3.03
N ALA A 65 -6.14 6.03 3.40
CA ALA A 65 -5.87 4.95 2.46
C ALA A 65 -6.42 3.64 3.01
N SER A 66 -6.92 2.81 2.12
CA SER A 66 -7.27 1.44 2.45
C SER A 66 -6.60 0.51 1.46
N ALA A 67 -6.21 -0.67 1.93
CA ALA A 67 -5.50 -1.63 1.10
C ALA A 67 -6.09 -3.02 1.31
N ILE A 68 -6.08 -3.79 0.23
CA ILE A 68 -6.51 -5.18 0.24
C ILE A 68 -5.38 -6.01 -0.35
N PHE A 69 -5.01 -7.07 0.35
CA PHE A 69 -4.04 -8.03 -0.16
C PHE A 69 -4.78 -9.33 -0.50
N ILE A 70 -4.70 -9.74 -1.76
CA ILE A 70 -5.37 -10.95 -2.24
C ILE A 70 -4.30 -12.00 -2.49
N SER A 71 -4.32 -13.04 -1.68
CA SER A 71 -3.39 -14.17 -1.84
C SER A 71 -3.75 -15.01 -3.05
N GLU A 72 -2.73 -15.53 -3.69
CA GLU A 72 -2.92 -16.45 -4.83
C GLU A 72 -2.55 -17.86 -4.47
#